data_a620e694f9ba8c470147f48009d6559f
#
_entry.id   a620e694f9ba8c470147f48009d6559f
#
_cell.length_a   1.000
_cell.length_b   1.000
_cell.length_c   1.000
_cell.angle_alpha   90.00
_cell.angle_beta   90.00
_cell.angle_gamma   90.00
#
_symmetry.space_group_name_H-M   'P 1'
#
loop_
_entity.id
_entity.type
_entity.pdbx_description
1 polymer ?
#
loop_
_entity_poly.entity_id
_entity_poly.type
_entity_poly.pdbx_seq_one_letter_code
_entity_poly.pdbx_strand_id
1 'polypeptide(L)'
;MGEDLTPSRESIVTTSTAQETVQTDVLVVGAGPGGASAAIHLARLGRDVILADGATFPRDKACGDGLTPRAVAELEHLKLDHILQGGPVNNGLRGYGFGKALVLPWNGPHLPKHGSAIARTELDNALRDAALDAGAIGLDGHRAVDVVLDRGKLTGVVLRSADRTITVEAKQVIVADGGKSHLGRLLGRTWHQETVFGVASRAYATSPNADDPWITSHLELRDETGRMMGGYGWVFPLGNGLVNVGAGTLATKKRPANINLRKLTEEYARQRRDEWQLGELTGYGSAPLPMGGAVSGVAGKNWVLIGDAAGCINPLNGEGIDYALETGRLAAEHLIERGPLADLTASWPSVLYDEYGEAFSIARRLGILITSERIMKMSGPIGMRTPGVMKVAFRVMGNLVTPEDRDVVARAWRTAGKLSLTLDRRRPFH
;
A
#
# COMPACT_ATOMS: atom_id res chain seq x y z
N MET A 1 48.66 29.65 -53.83
CA MET A 1 48.13 28.29 -53.61
C MET A 1 47.55 28.27 -52.24
N GLY A 2 46.28 28.52 -52.15
CA GLY A 2 45.50 28.45 -50.88
C GLY A 2 44.53 27.29 -51.01
N GLU A 3 44.65 26.31 -50.14
CA GLU A 3 43.68 25.20 -50.01
C GLU A 3 42.51 25.62 -49.17
N ASP A 4 41.35 25.53 -49.79
CA ASP A 4 40.05 25.81 -49.22
C ASP A 4 39.59 24.55 -48.49
N LEU A 5 39.53 24.58 -47.12
CA LEU A 5 39.01 23.51 -46.28
C LEU A 5 37.59 23.86 -45.83
N THR A 6 36.62 23.48 -46.66
CA THR A 6 35.21 23.42 -46.23
C THR A 6 34.99 22.27 -45.27
N PRO A 7 34.36 22.48 -44.05
CA PRO A 7 34.01 21.38 -43.18
C PRO A 7 32.76 20.66 -43.70
N SER A 8 32.87 19.33 -43.84
CA SER A 8 31.78 18.41 -44.14
C SER A 8 30.70 18.48 -43.06
N ARG A 9 29.48 18.79 -43.43
CA ARG A 9 28.30 18.63 -42.60
C ARG A 9 28.05 17.15 -42.38
N GLU A 10 28.34 16.65 -41.17
CA GLU A 10 27.81 15.40 -40.72
C GLU A 10 26.27 15.55 -40.58
N SER A 11 25.57 14.82 -41.41
CA SER A 11 24.12 14.66 -41.32
C SER A 11 23.81 13.87 -40.06
N ILE A 12 23.25 14.56 -39.05
CA ILE A 12 22.62 13.93 -37.89
C ILE A 12 21.43 13.12 -38.42
N VAL A 13 21.62 11.82 -38.55
CA VAL A 13 20.54 10.87 -38.81
C VAL A 13 19.72 10.79 -37.53
N THR A 14 18.68 11.60 -37.41
CA THR A 14 17.61 11.39 -36.45
C THR A 14 16.86 10.15 -36.87
N THR A 15 17.19 9.00 -36.28
CA THR A 15 16.35 7.81 -36.32
C THR A 15 15.06 8.15 -35.58
N SER A 16 14.02 8.50 -36.34
CA SER A 16 12.64 8.50 -35.84
C SER A 16 12.28 7.06 -35.53
N THR A 17 12.44 6.67 -34.27
CA THR A 17 11.81 5.45 -33.75
C THR A 17 10.30 5.67 -33.84
N ALA A 18 9.65 4.99 -34.79
CA ALA A 18 8.20 4.99 -34.89
C ALA A 18 7.65 4.61 -33.52
N GLN A 19 6.90 5.51 -32.93
CA GLN A 19 6.28 5.29 -31.60
C GLN A 19 5.20 4.21 -31.79
N GLU A 20 5.47 3.02 -31.26
CA GLU A 20 4.55 1.88 -31.33
C GLU A 20 3.27 2.23 -30.54
N THR A 21 2.11 2.00 -31.14
CA THR A 21 0.81 2.21 -30.48
C THR A 21 0.11 0.86 -30.34
N VAL A 22 -0.35 0.57 -29.11
CA VAL A 22 -1.07 -0.64 -28.76
C VAL A 22 -2.44 -0.26 -28.18
N GLN A 23 -3.47 -0.99 -28.53
CA GLN A 23 -4.83 -0.76 -28.04
C GLN A 23 -5.28 -1.86 -27.07
N THR A 24 -6.09 -1.49 -26.06
CA THR A 24 -6.66 -2.41 -25.08
C THR A 24 -7.99 -1.87 -24.54
N ASP A 25 -8.78 -2.73 -23.91
CA ASP A 25 -9.96 -2.29 -23.14
C ASP A 25 -9.55 -1.55 -21.88
N VAL A 26 -8.65 -2.17 -21.09
CA VAL A 26 -8.19 -1.61 -19.82
C VAL A 26 -6.67 -1.68 -19.70
N LEU A 27 -6.05 -0.55 -19.43
CA LEU A 27 -4.65 -0.49 -19.01
C LEU A 27 -4.59 -0.39 -17.48
N VAL A 28 -3.85 -1.30 -16.86
CA VAL A 28 -3.51 -1.26 -15.43
C VAL A 28 -2.04 -0.90 -15.31
N VAL A 29 -1.71 0.21 -14.62
CA VAL A 29 -0.33 0.67 -14.41
C VAL A 29 0.08 0.44 -12.96
N GLY A 30 1.02 -0.50 -12.76
CA GLY A 30 1.50 -1.01 -11.48
C GLY A 30 1.00 -2.43 -11.23
N ALA A 31 1.92 -3.42 -11.23
CA ALA A 31 1.60 -4.84 -11.00
C ALA A 31 1.88 -5.27 -9.54
N GLY A 32 1.69 -4.36 -8.57
CA GLY A 32 1.59 -4.70 -7.17
C GLY A 32 0.23 -5.29 -6.82
N PRO A 33 -0.05 -5.58 -5.54
CA PRO A 33 -1.28 -6.26 -5.12
C PRO A 33 -2.57 -5.66 -5.69
N GLY A 34 -2.70 -4.33 -5.70
CA GLY A 34 -3.91 -3.68 -6.22
C GLY A 34 -4.08 -3.82 -7.73
N GLY A 35 -3.01 -3.56 -8.49
CA GLY A 35 -3.08 -3.67 -9.95
C GLY A 35 -3.23 -5.11 -10.42
N ALA A 36 -2.52 -6.05 -9.80
CA ALA A 36 -2.69 -7.47 -10.08
C ALA A 36 -4.11 -7.95 -9.76
N SER A 37 -4.66 -7.57 -8.59
CA SER A 37 -6.06 -7.88 -8.22
C SER A 37 -7.04 -7.34 -9.28
N ALA A 38 -6.90 -6.07 -9.68
CA ALA A 38 -7.76 -5.49 -10.72
C ALA A 38 -7.64 -6.23 -12.05
N ALA A 39 -6.40 -6.52 -12.47
CA ALA A 39 -6.15 -7.23 -13.74
C ALA A 39 -6.74 -8.64 -13.75
N ILE A 40 -6.59 -9.39 -12.64
CA ILE A 40 -7.19 -10.73 -12.48
C ILE A 40 -8.71 -10.68 -12.64
N HIS A 41 -9.37 -9.77 -11.91
CA HIS A 41 -10.82 -9.65 -11.96
C HIS A 41 -11.30 -9.27 -13.36
N LEU A 42 -10.69 -8.29 -14.01
CA LEU A 42 -11.07 -7.83 -15.35
C LEU A 42 -10.84 -8.89 -16.42
N ALA A 43 -9.67 -9.55 -16.40
CA ALA A 43 -9.34 -10.59 -17.36
C ALA A 43 -10.29 -11.81 -17.24
N ARG A 44 -10.60 -12.23 -16.00
CA ARG A 44 -11.59 -13.29 -15.75
C ARG A 44 -13.01 -12.95 -16.25
N LEU A 45 -13.32 -11.67 -16.38
CA LEU A 45 -14.58 -11.16 -16.94
C LEU A 45 -14.49 -10.91 -18.45
N GLY A 46 -13.43 -11.39 -19.11
CA GLY A 46 -13.25 -11.36 -20.57
C GLY A 46 -12.88 -9.98 -21.13
N ARG A 47 -12.29 -9.08 -20.31
CA ARG A 47 -11.75 -7.81 -20.80
C ARG A 47 -10.33 -7.99 -21.32
N ASP A 48 -10.00 -7.29 -22.40
CA ASP A 48 -8.62 -7.16 -22.85
C ASP A 48 -7.87 -6.25 -21.87
N VAL A 49 -6.89 -6.82 -21.14
CA VAL A 49 -6.15 -6.11 -20.09
C VAL A 49 -4.67 -6.10 -20.41
N ILE A 50 -4.06 -4.92 -20.39
CA ILE A 50 -2.60 -4.76 -20.31
C ILE A 50 -2.24 -4.39 -18.87
N LEU A 51 -1.34 -5.19 -18.25
CA LEU A 51 -0.78 -4.96 -16.92
C LEU A 51 0.68 -4.52 -17.07
N ALA A 52 0.96 -3.23 -16.86
CA ALA A 52 2.29 -2.65 -17.00
C ALA A 52 2.93 -2.31 -15.65
N ASP A 53 4.22 -2.61 -15.48
CA ASP A 53 5.01 -2.17 -14.32
C ASP A 53 6.39 -1.67 -14.75
N GLY A 54 6.89 -0.63 -14.06
CA GLY A 54 8.22 -0.06 -14.31
C GLY A 54 9.37 -0.95 -13.85
N ALA A 55 9.10 -2.02 -13.13
CA ALA A 55 10.08 -3.02 -12.71
C ALA A 55 9.92 -4.32 -13.48
N THR A 56 10.98 -5.12 -13.49
CA THR A 56 10.96 -6.53 -13.94
C THR A 56 10.75 -7.41 -12.72
N PHE A 57 9.93 -8.43 -12.84
CA PHE A 57 9.61 -9.35 -11.76
C PHE A 57 10.54 -10.58 -11.74
N PRO A 58 10.81 -11.19 -10.56
CA PRO A 58 10.38 -10.75 -9.23
C PRO A 58 11.07 -9.45 -8.79
N ARG A 59 10.35 -8.57 -8.09
CA ARG A 59 10.89 -7.31 -7.58
C ARG A 59 10.59 -7.10 -6.11
N ASP A 60 11.49 -6.41 -5.41
CA ASP A 60 11.29 -6.02 -4.03
C ASP A 60 10.51 -4.70 -3.90
N LYS A 61 9.78 -4.53 -2.80
CA LYS A 61 9.14 -3.29 -2.37
C LYS A 61 9.19 -3.18 -0.85
N ALA A 62 9.56 -2.03 -0.31
CA ALA A 62 9.56 -1.78 1.12
C ALA A 62 8.16 -2.07 1.73
N CYS A 63 8.09 -3.07 2.62
CA CYS A 63 6.89 -3.55 3.27
C CYS A 63 7.27 -4.34 4.54
N GLY A 64 6.35 -4.46 5.50
CA GLY A 64 6.49 -5.39 6.62
C GLY A 64 6.18 -6.85 6.24
N ASP A 65 5.67 -7.09 5.02
CA ASP A 65 5.33 -8.41 4.45
C ASP A 65 4.24 -9.19 5.22
N GLY A 66 3.73 -8.62 6.31
CA GLY A 66 2.63 -9.21 7.08
C GLY A 66 1.29 -9.08 6.35
N LEU A 67 0.50 -10.14 6.39
CA LEU A 67 -0.85 -10.22 5.87
C LEU A 67 -1.83 -10.40 7.04
N THR A 68 -2.74 -9.45 7.19
CA THR A 68 -3.83 -9.56 8.15
C THR A 68 -4.90 -10.53 7.66
N PRO A 69 -5.85 -10.91 8.52
CA PRO A 69 -7.02 -11.69 8.11
C PRO A 69 -7.79 -11.10 6.93
N ARG A 70 -7.84 -9.75 6.79
CA ARG A 70 -8.52 -9.12 5.66
C ARG A 70 -7.74 -9.34 4.36
N ALA A 71 -6.43 -9.25 4.39
CA ALA A 71 -5.60 -9.56 3.21
C ALA A 71 -5.72 -11.02 2.80
N VAL A 72 -5.78 -11.95 3.77
CA VAL A 72 -6.03 -13.37 3.51
C VAL A 72 -7.41 -13.57 2.86
N ALA A 73 -8.46 -12.92 3.39
CA ALA A 73 -9.80 -12.99 2.81
C ALA A 73 -9.85 -12.48 1.36
N GLU A 74 -9.13 -11.40 1.03
CA GLU A 74 -9.05 -10.93 -0.36
C GLU A 74 -8.30 -11.91 -1.28
N LEU A 75 -7.29 -12.63 -0.78
CA LEU A 75 -6.65 -13.70 -1.52
C LEU A 75 -7.60 -14.90 -1.73
N GLU A 76 -8.43 -15.24 -0.74
CA GLU A 76 -9.49 -16.25 -0.87
C GLU A 76 -10.52 -15.84 -1.94
N HIS A 77 -10.95 -14.57 -1.97
CA HIS A 77 -11.83 -14.03 -3.02
C HIS A 77 -11.20 -14.16 -4.42
N LEU A 78 -9.90 -13.94 -4.53
CA LEU A 78 -9.14 -14.15 -5.75
C LEU A 78 -8.92 -15.64 -6.08
N LYS A 79 -9.22 -16.58 -5.16
CA LYS A 79 -8.88 -18.01 -5.23
C LYS A 79 -7.37 -18.24 -5.32
N LEU A 80 -6.61 -17.43 -4.60
CA LEU A 80 -5.15 -17.43 -4.56
C LEU A 80 -4.59 -17.68 -3.16
N ASP A 81 -5.42 -18.14 -2.22
CA ASP A 81 -5.01 -18.52 -0.86
C ASP A 81 -3.93 -19.63 -0.85
N HIS A 82 -3.89 -20.43 -1.90
CA HIS A 82 -2.87 -21.47 -2.08
C HIS A 82 -1.43 -20.90 -2.14
N ILE A 83 -1.22 -19.63 -2.50
CA ILE A 83 0.11 -18.99 -2.49
C ILE A 83 0.68 -18.86 -1.08
N LEU A 84 -0.15 -18.97 -0.05
CA LEU A 84 0.25 -18.94 1.35
C LEU A 84 0.54 -20.34 1.92
N GLN A 85 0.30 -21.40 1.15
CA GLN A 85 0.54 -22.77 1.59
C GLN A 85 2.03 -23.02 1.83
N GLY A 86 2.34 -23.58 3.01
CA GLY A 86 3.73 -23.81 3.43
C GLY A 86 4.44 -22.58 3.99
N GLY A 87 3.84 -21.39 3.91
CA GLY A 87 4.31 -20.18 4.58
C GLY A 87 3.87 -20.10 6.04
N PRO A 88 4.32 -19.09 6.78
CA PRO A 88 3.98 -18.91 8.19
C PRO A 88 2.51 -18.55 8.36
N VAL A 89 1.88 -19.18 9.34
CA VAL A 89 0.54 -18.83 9.82
C VAL A 89 0.70 -17.99 11.09
N ASN A 90 0.23 -16.75 11.09
CA ASN A 90 0.25 -15.96 12.31
C ASN A 90 -1.14 -15.91 12.98
N ASN A 91 -1.14 -16.11 14.31
CA ASN A 91 -2.34 -16.19 15.11
C ASN A 91 -2.82 -14.83 15.64
N GLY A 92 -2.02 -13.78 15.45
CA GLY A 92 -2.30 -12.44 15.94
C GLY A 92 -1.05 -11.63 16.24
N LEU A 93 -1.21 -10.61 17.08
CA LEU A 93 -0.18 -9.68 17.46
C LEU A 93 0.31 -9.95 18.87
N ARG A 94 1.63 -10.01 19.05
CA ARG A 94 2.29 -9.86 20.34
C ARG A 94 2.80 -8.41 20.46
N GLY A 95 2.14 -7.63 21.30
CA GLY A 95 2.46 -6.22 21.53
C GLY A 95 3.29 -6.01 22.78
N TYR A 96 4.42 -5.29 22.67
CA TYR A 96 5.27 -4.91 23.77
C TYR A 96 5.24 -3.39 23.96
N GLY A 97 5.30 -2.94 25.20
CA GLY A 97 5.46 -1.52 25.53
C GLY A 97 5.12 -1.22 26.99
N PHE A 98 5.68 -0.15 27.50
CA PHE A 98 5.44 0.38 28.85
C PHE A 98 5.59 -0.69 29.96
N GLY A 99 6.60 -1.54 29.79
CA GLY A 99 6.92 -2.64 30.72
C GLY A 99 5.90 -3.77 30.71
N LYS A 100 5.10 -3.92 29.68
CA LYS A 100 4.07 -4.95 29.53
C LYS A 100 4.17 -5.65 28.18
N ALA A 101 3.71 -6.91 28.14
CA ALA A 101 3.48 -7.67 26.93
C ALA A 101 2.01 -8.11 26.90
N LEU A 102 1.40 -8.06 25.73
CA LEU A 102 0.03 -8.52 25.47
C LEU A 102 0.02 -9.40 24.23
N VAL A 103 -0.71 -10.51 24.32
CA VAL A 103 -0.99 -11.38 23.17
C VAL A 103 -2.43 -11.11 22.75
N LEU A 104 -2.62 -10.74 21.50
CA LEU A 104 -3.88 -10.31 20.91
C LEU A 104 -4.19 -11.19 19.69
N PRO A 105 -4.93 -12.30 19.88
CA PRO A 105 -5.38 -13.13 18.76
C PRO A 105 -6.27 -12.34 17.79
N TRP A 106 -6.23 -12.71 16.52
CA TRP A 106 -7.12 -12.13 15.51
C TRP A 106 -8.58 -12.34 15.94
N ASN A 107 -9.36 -11.26 15.97
CA ASN A 107 -10.69 -11.24 16.56
C ASN A 107 -11.78 -10.64 15.68
N GLY A 108 -11.57 -10.59 14.38
CA GLY A 108 -12.60 -10.23 13.38
C GLY A 108 -13.62 -11.37 13.28
N PRO A 109 -14.93 -11.17 13.57
CA PRO A 109 -15.92 -12.26 13.58
C PRO A 109 -16.11 -12.92 12.21
N HIS A 110 -16.08 -12.12 11.15
CA HIS A 110 -16.37 -12.53 9.77
C HIS A 110 -15.12 -12.65 8.89
N LEU A 111 -13.94 -12.64 9.49
CA LEU A 111 -12.65 -12.78 8.81
C LEU A 111 -11.97 -14.10 9.21
N PRO A 112 -11.03 -14.61 8.42
CA PRO A 112 -10.15 -15.71 8.82
C PRO A 112 -9.57 -15.47 10.22
N LYS A 113 -9.32 -16.56 10.95
CA LYS A 113 -8.77 -16.45 12.32
C LYS A 113 -7.26 -16.45 12.35
N HIS A 114 -6.65 -16.28 11.21
CA HIS A 114 -5.22 -16.24 11.02
C HIS A 114 -4.86 -15.16 10.01
N GLY A 115 -3.64 -14.68 10.12
CA GLY A 115 -2.93 -13.96 9.10
C GLY A 115 -1.79 -14.80 8.53
N SER A 116 -0.93 -14.20 7.74
CA SER A 116 0.27 -14.83 7.19
C SER A 116 1.39 -13.79 7.07
N ALA A 117 2.52 -14.19 6.52
CA ALA A 117 3.55 -13.29 6.04
C ALA A 117 4.22 -13.90 4.81
N ILE A 118 4.52 -13.06 3.83
CA ILE A 118 5.17 -13.49 2.59
C ILE A 118 5.96 -12.31 2.02
N ALA A 119 7.20 -12.56 1.62
CA ALA A 119 8.05 -11.52 1.03
C ALA A 119 7.42 -10.94 -0.23
N ARG A 120 7.55 -9.61 -0.42
CA ARG A 120 6.95 -8.92 -1.57
C ARG A 120 7.50 -9.41 -2.92
N THR A 121 8.71 -9.95 -2.93
CA THR A 121 9.27 -10.61 -4.12
C THR A 121 8.47 -11.83 -4.54
N GLU A 122 7.93 -12.57 -3.58
CA GLU A 122 7.13 -13.77 -3.81
C GLU A 122 5.65 -13.41 -4.04
N LEU A 123 5.06 -12.61 -3.13
CA LEU A 123 3.64 -12.22 -3.21
C LEU A 123 3.33 -11.50 -4.52
N ASP A 124 4.10 -10.45 -4.83
CA ASP A 124 3.80 -9.62 -6.01
C ASP A 124 4.03 -10.40 -7.30
N ASN A 125 5.05 -11.30 -7.33
CA ASN A 125 5.28 -12.17 -8.47
C ASN A 125 4.12 -13.16 -8.66
N ALA A 126 3.69 -13.84 -7.61
CA ALA A 126 2.59 -14.79 -7.68
C ALA A 126 1.27 -14.13 -8.14
N LEU A 127 0.97 -12.93 -7.62
CA LEU A 127 -0.21 -12.16 -8.04
C LEU A 127 -0.12 -11.71 -9.50
N ARG A 128 1.07 -11.24 -9.93
CA ARG A 128 1.31 -10.85 -11.32
C ARG A 128 1.17 -12.04 -12.27
N ASP A 129 1.75 -13.20 -11.93
CA ASP A 129 1.64 -14.41 -12.74
C ASP A 129 0.19 -14.89 -12.83
N ALA A 130 -0.57 -14.86 -11.72
CA ALA A 130 -2.00 -15.15 -11.73
C ALA A 130 -2.82 -14.20 -12.62
N ALA A 131 -2.39 -12.93 -12.76
CA ALA A 131 -3.03 -12.00 -13.70
C ALA A 131 -2.77 -12.38 -15.16
N LEU A 132 -1.55 -12.84 -15.47
CA LEU A 132 -1.21 -13.34 -16.81
C LEU A 132 -1.95 -14.64 -17.13
N ASP A 133 -2.01 -15.57 -16.16
CA ASP A 133 -2.76 -16.82 -16.30
C ASP A 133 -4.26 -16.58 -16.49
N ALA A 134 -4.79 -15.48 -15.95
CA ALA A 134 -6.16 -15.04 -16.17
C ALA A 134 -6.39 -14.43 -17.56
N GLY A 135 -5.32 -14.17 -18.34
CA GLY A 135 -5.38 -13.64 -19.69
C GLY A 135 -4.90 -12.19 -19.86
N ALA A 136 -4.37 -11.55 -18.82
CA ALA A 136 -3.78 -10.22 -18.96
C ALA A 136 -2.45 -10.27 -19.71
N ILE A 137 -2.15 -9.24 -20.51
CA ILE A 137 -0.86 -9.08 -21.20
C ILE A 137 0.09 -8.30 -20.31
N GLY A 138 1.22 -8.89 -19.91
CA GLY A 138 2.22 -8.26 -19.06
C GLY A 138 3.19 -7.38 -19.84
N LEU A 139 3.46 -6.18 -19.34
CA LEU A 139 4.49 -5.26 -19.80
C LEU A 139 5.44 -4.89 -18.66
N ASP A 140 6.31 -5.82 -18.29
CA ASP A 140 7.33 -5.60 -17.26
C ASP A 140 8.45 -4.66 -17.77
N GLY A 141 9.06 -3.91 -16.86
CA GLY A 141 10.11 -2.94 -17.20
C GLY A 141 9.60 -1.69 -17.93
N HIS A 142 8.30 -1.50 -18.06
CA HIS A 142 7.66 -0.40 -18.76
C HIS A 142 7.07 0.62 -17.79
N ARG A 143 7.75 1.75 -17.62
CA ARG A 143 7.31 2.83 -16.73
C ARG A 143 6.42 3.82 -17.45
N ALA A 144 5.29 4.19 -16.87
CA ALA A 144 4.50 5.32 -17.37
C ALA A 144 5.27 6.62 -17.17
N VAL A 145 5.49 7.36 -18.27
CA VAL A 145 6.31 8.57 -18.29
C VAL A 145 5.54 9.81 -18.75
N ASP A 146 4.46 9.62 -19.51
CA ASP A 146 3.62 10.71 -20.01
C ASP A 146 2.21 10.24 -20.31
N VAL A 147 1.30 11.19 -20.55
CA VAL A 147 -0.13 10.96 -20.83
C VAL A 147 -0.60 11.78 -22.02
N VAL A 148 -1.51 11.21 -22.79
CA VAL A 148 -2.20 11.91 -23.87
C VAL A 148 -3.66 12.16 -23.44
N LEU A 149 -4.05 13.43 -23.35
CA LEU A 149 -5.37 13.85 -22.92
C LEU A 149 -6.10 14.55 -24.07
N ASP A 150 -7.35 14.15 -24.32
CA ASP A 150 -8.29 14.89 -25.16
C ASP A 150 -9.52 15.30 -24.34
N ARG A 151 -9.75 16.61 -24.20
CA ARG A 151 -10.87 17.20 -23.46
C ARG A 151 -11.07 16.59 -22.07
N GLY A 152 -9.98 16.28 -21.38
CA GLY A 152 -9.96 15.69 -20.05
C GLY A 152 -10.21 14.16 -20.00
N LYS A 153 -10.31 13.50 -21.15
CA LYS A 153 -10.28 12.05 -21.27
C LYS A 153 -8.86 11.59 -21.56
N LEU A 154 -8.42 10.56 -20.84
CA LEU A 154 -7.11 9.94 -21.06
C LEU A 154 -7.22 9.03 -22.29
N THR A 155 -6.57 9.43 -23.39
CA THR A 155 -6.60 8.69 -24.67
C THR A 155 -5.38 7.80 -24.84
N GLY A 156 -4.28 8.08 -24.16
CA GLY A 156 -3.08 7.25 -24.21
C GLY A 156 -2.18 7.44 -22.99
N VAL A 157 -1.46 6.40 -22.63
CA VAL A 157 -0.37 6.42 -21.64
C VAL A 157 0.92 6.05 -22.33
N VAL A 158 1.93 6.90 -22.22
CA VAL A 158 3.25 6.64 -22.78
C VAL A 158 4.06 5.82 -21.78
N LEU A 159 4.39 4.61 -22.17
CA LEU A 159 5.20 3.67 -21.39
C LEU A 159 6.61 3.58 -22.01
N ARG A 160 7.63 3.61 -21.16
CA ARG A 160 9.03 3.54 -21.56
C ARG A 160 9.76 2.41 -20.84
N SER A 161 10.44 1.58 -21.61
CA SER A 161 11.44 0.62 -21.14
C SER A 161 12.87 1.09 -21.47
N ALA A 162 13.85 0.24 -21.29
CA ALA A 162 15.25 0.56 -21.62
C ALA A 162 15.47 0.71 -23.13
N ASP A 163 14.71 -0.01 -23.94
CA ASP A 163 14.94 -0.20 -25.39
C ASP A 163 13.85 0.44 -26.26
N ARG A 164 12.65 0.70 -25.71
CA ARG A 164 11.53 1.22 -26.51
C ARG A 164 10.59 2.12 -25.74
N THR A 165 9.82 2.89 -26.50
CA THR A 165 8.69 3.69 -25.99
C THR A 165 7.44 3.28 -26.76
N ILE A 166 6.38 2.96 -26.03
CA ILE A 166 5.08 2.58 -26.60
C ILE A 166 4.00 3.51 -26.05
N THR A 167 2.98 3.79 -26.83
CA THR A 167 1.76 4.44 -26.38
C THR A 167 0.66 3.39 -26.28
N VAL A 168 0.10 3.23 -25.09
CA VAL A 168 -1.06 2.36 -24.91
C VAL A 168 -2.32 3.21 -24.89
N GLU A 169 -3.17 3.01 -25.89
CA GLU A 169 -4.51 3.59 -25.99
C GLU A 169 -5.50 2.64 -25.30
N ALA A 170 -6.13 3.11 -24.23
CA ALA A 170 -7.06 2.31 -23.47
C ALA A 170 -8.43 3.00 -23.34
N LYS A 171 -9.51 2.20 -23.36
CA LYS A 171 -10.86 2.73 -23.08
C LYS A 171 -10.94 3.24 -21.64
N GLN A 172 -10.33 2.51 -20.70
CA GLN A 172 -10.25 2.84 -19.27
C GLN A 172 -8.85 2.55 -18.72
N VAL A 173 -8.44 3.29 -17.67
CA VAL A 173 -7.11 3.14 -17.05
C VAL A 173 -7.24 3.01 -15.54
N ILE A 174 -6.57 2.01 -14.95
CA ILE A 174 -6.39 1.86 -13.51
C ILE A 174 -4.96 2.23 -13.14
N VAL A 175 -4.80 3.21 -12.25
CA VAL A 175 -3.51 3.69 -11.76
C VAL A 175 -3.24 3.05 -10.40
N ALA A 176 -2.32 2.09 -10.36
CA ALA A 176 -1.91 1.31 -9.20
C ALA A 176 -0.41 1.45 -8.91
N ASP A 177 0.21 2.58 -9.28
CA ASP A 177 1.65 2.82 -9.28
C ASP A 177 2.23 3.21 -7.91
N GLY A 178 1.49 2.91 -6.83
CA GLY A 178 1.92 2.98 -5.44
C GLY A 178 1.96 4.40 -4.85
N GLY A 179 2.46 4.55 -3.63
CA GLY A 179 2.35 5.77 -2.84
C GLY A 179 2.97 7.02 -3.47
N LYS A 180 4.05 6.88 -4.24
CA LYS A 180 4.66 8.00 -5.00
C LYS A 180 3.83 8.39 -6.21
N SER A 181 3.10 7.48 -6.79
CA SER A 181 2.18 7.60 -7.92
C SER A 181 2.61 8.65 -8.96
N HIS A 182 3.54 8.25 -9.81
CA HIS A 182 4.06 9.15 -10.85
C HIS A 182 2.96 9.47 -11.88
N LEU A 183 2.27 8.44 -12.36
CA LEU A 183 1.16 8.61 -13.30
C LEU A 183 0.01 9.39 -12.66
N GLY A 184 -0.33 9.10 -11.40
CA GLY A 184 -1.36 9.86 -10.69
C GLY A 184 -1.04 11.36 -10.63
N ARG A 185 0.23 11.75 -10.41
CA ARG A 185 0.64 13.17 -10.43
C ARG A 185 0.50 13.81 -11.81
N LEU A 186 0.82 13.10 -12.88
CA LEU A 186 0.57 13.58 -14.25
C LEU A 186 -0.90 13.82 -14.53
N LEU A 187 -1.78 13.04 -13.86
CA LEU A 187 -3.24 13.15 -13.95
C LEU A 187 -3.86 14.13 -12.93
N GLY A 188 -3.04 14.85 -12.15
CA GLY A 188 -3.50 15.87 -11.20
C GLY A 188 -3.70 15.37 -9.77
N ARG A 189 -3.26 14.14 -9.43
CA ARG A 189 -3.27 13.66 -8.05
C ARG A 189 -2.51 14.59 -7.12
N THR A 190 -3.12 14.93 -6.00
CA THR A 190 -2.49 15.73 -4.94
C THR A 190 -2.49 14.96 -3.61
N TRP A 191 -1.33 14.81 -2.99
CA TRP A 191 -1.19 14.22 -1.65
C TRP A 191 -1.18 15.31 -0.58
N HIS A 192 -2.10 15.22 0.39
CA HIS A 192 -2.33 16.20 1.45
C HIS A 192 -1.63 15.80 2.75
N GLN A 193 -0.51 16.42 3.05
CA GLN A 193 0.32 16.15 4.23
C GLN A 193 -0.05 16.97 5.48
N GLU A 194 -1.12 17.75 5.44
CA GLU A 194 -1.67 18.46 6.59
C GLU A 194 -2.29 17.51 7.62
N THR A 195 -2.77 16.36 7.16
CA THR A 195 -3.22 15.25 8.00
C THR A 195 -2.07 14.28 8.26
N VAL A 196 -2.37 13.14 8.93
CA VAL A 196 -1.38 12.12 9.25
C VAL A 196 -0.93 11.37 8.00
N PHE A 197 0.36 11.08 7.95
CA PHE A 197 0.99 10.17 7.01
C PHE A 197 2.07 9.35 7.72
N GLY A 198 2.46 8.22 7.16
CA GLY A 198 3.51 7.38 7.68
C GLY A 198 4.80 7.50 6.89
N VAL A 199 5.91 7.18 7.57
CA VAL A 199 7.18 6.84 6.95
C VAL A 199 7.73 5.60 7.64
N ALA A 200 8.19 4.63 6.86
CA ALA A 200 8.63 3.35 7.39
C ALA A 200 9.87 2.84 6.64
N SER A 201 10.68 2.06 7.33
CA SER A 201 11.74 1.28 6.70
C SER A 201 11.85 -0.10 7.32
N ARG A 202 12.38 -1.04 6.54
CA ARG A 202 12.60 -2.42 6.96
C ARG A 202 13.90 -2.96 6.40
N ALA A 203 14.34 -4.04 7.01
CA ALA A 203 15.37 -4.93 6.53
C ALA A 203 14.95 -6.38 6.80
N TYR A 204 15.66 -7.33 6.22
CA TYR A 204 15.55 -8.75 6.55
C TYR A 204 16.74 -9.18 7.41
N ALA A 205 16.50 -10.16 8.28
CA ALA A 205 17.54 -10.82 9.05
C ALA A 205 17.24 -12.31 9.16
N THR A 206 18.26 -13.13 9.29
CA THR A 206 18.10 -14.52 9.74
C THR A 206 17.73 -14.55 11.21
N SER A 207 16.89 -15.52 11.62
CA SER A 207 16.54 -15.74 13.01
C SER A 207 16.10 -17.19 13.23
N PRO A 208 16.53 -17.85 14.29
CA PRO A 208 16.00 -19.18 14.67
C PRO A 208 14.52 -19.11 15.10
N ASN A 209 13.99 -17.91 15.37
CA ASN A 209 12.60 -17.66 15.75
C ASN A 209 11.72 -17.27 14.56
N ALA A 210 12.16 -17.55 13.33
CA ALA A 210 11.44 -17.20 12.10
C ALA A 210 10.11 -17.96 11.92
N ASP A 211 9.85 -18.97 12.72
CA ASP A 211 8.61 -19.76 12.74
C ASP A 211 7.67 -19.38 13.91
N ASP A 212 7.97 -18.30 14.65
CA ASP A 212 7.08 -17.82 15.75
C ASP A 212 5.70 -17.50 15.16
N PRO A 213 4.60 -18.08 15.69
CA PRO A 213 3.26 -17.90 15.13
C PRO A 213 2.61 -16.54 15.49
N TRP A 214 3.38 -15.57 15.91
CA TRP A 214 2.91 -14.24 16.28
C TRP A 214 3.73 -13.15 15.58
N ILE A 215 3.06 -12.23 14.91
CA ILE A 215 3.72 -10.98 14.53
C ILE A 215 4.00 -10.16 15.80
N THR A 216 5.16 -9.55 15.89
CA THR A 216 5.57 -8.82 17.09
C THR A 216 5.72 -7.35 16.79
N SER A 217 5.16 -6.49 17.67
CA SER A 217 5.28 -5.04 17.59
C SER A 217 5.68 -4.41 18.92
N HIS A 218 6.56 -3.42 18.87
CA HIS A 218 7.02 -2.65 20.03
C HIS A 218 6.52 -1.21 19.92
N LEU A 219 5.63 -0.82 20.84
CA LEU A 219 4.92 0.46 20.82
C LEU A 219 5.74 1.63 21.39
N GLU A 220 6.85 1.37 22.07
CA GLU A 220 7.79 2.38 22.56
C GLU A 220 8.96 2.54 21.58
N LEU A 221 8.66 3.00 20.36
CA LEU A 221 9.71 3.32 19.41
C LEU A 221 10.45 4.58 19.87
N ARG A 222 11.76 4.51 19.95
CA ARG A 222 12.62 5.63 20.35
C ARG A 222 13.67 5.92 19.28
N ASP A 223 13.93 7.21 19.06
CA ASP A 223 15.03 7.64 18.21
C ASP A 223 16.40 7.52 18.95
N GLU A 224 17.47 7.83 18.25
CA GLU A 224 18.85 7.78 18.77
C GLU A 224 19.09 8.68 20.00
N THR A 225 18.23 9.67 20.21
CA THR A 225 18.26 10.57 21.38
C THR A 225 17.44 10.03 22.57
N GLY A 226 16.76 8.90 22.39
CA GLY A 226 15.85 8.31 23.38
C GLY A 226 14.45 8.94 23.39
N ARG A 227 14.15 9.89 22.49
CA ARG A 227 12.82 10.50 22.37
C ARG A 227 11.82 9.47 21.82
N MET A 228 10.66 9.37 22.49
CA MET A 228 9.57 8.51 22.05
C MET A 228 8.93 9.07 20.79
N MET A 229 8.74 8.18 19.82
CA MET A 229 8.13 8.49 18.53
C MET A 229 6.74 7.91 18.43
N GLY A 230 5.85 8.58 17.70
CA GLY A 230 4.50 8.09 17.40
C GLY A 230 4.53 7.05 16.30
N GLY A 231 4.75 5.81 16.67
CA GLY A 231 4.85 4.70 15.75
C GLY A 231 5.20 3.41 16.48
N TYR A 232 5.73 2.45 15.76
CA TYR A 232 6.15 1.18 16.33
C TYR A 232 7.30 0.53 15.53
N GLY A 233 8.07 -0.31 16.21
CA GLY A 233 8.97 -1.24 15.57
C GLY A 233 8.33 -2.62 15.48
N TRP A 234 8.72 -3.42 14.50
CA TRP A 234 8.18 -4.76 14.29
C TRP A 234 9.26 -5.79 13.99
N VAL A 235 8.96 -7.04 14.35
CA VAL A 235 9.62 -8.24 13.86
C VAL A 235 8.52 -9.21 13.41
N PHE A 236 8.47 -9.47 12.12
CA PHE A 236 7.46 -10.36 11.51
C PHE A 236 8.16 -11.60 10.97
N PRO A 237 7.88 -12.79 11.54
CA PRO A 237 8.37 -14.06 11.05
C PRO A 237 7.89 -14.32 9.62
N LEU A 238 8.80 -14.76 8.75
CA LEU A 238 8.50 -15.10 7.37
C LEU A 238 8.54 -16.61 7.12
N GLY A 239 8.81 -17.43 8.14
CA GLY A 239 9.21 -18.82 7.94
C GLY A 239 10.63 -18.88 7.34
N ASN A 240 11.00 -19.95 6.73
CA ASN A 240 12.26 -20.13 5.96
C ASN A 240 13.54 -19.56 6.61
N GLY A 241 13.58 -19.39 7.95
CA GLY A 241 14.73 -18.84 8.69
C GLY A 241 14.88 -17.32 8.63
N LEU A 242 13.94 -16.59 8.01
CA LEU A 242 13.99 -15.14 7.87
C LEU A 242 12.91 -14.43 8.70
N VAL A 243 13.22 -13.22 9.14
CA VAL A 243 12.28 -12.27 9.72
C VAL A 243 12.40 -10.92 9.01
N ASN A 244 11.26 -10.23 8.87
CA ASN A 244 11.20 -8.84 8.46
C ASN A 244 11.29 -7.96 9.71
N VAL A 245 12.31 -7.13 9.79
CA VAL A 245 12.55 -6.23 10.93
C VAL A 245 12.44 -4.79 10.44
N GLY A 246 11.61 -4.01 11.09
CA GLY A 246 11.43 -2.63 10.66
C GLY A 246 10.88 -1.70 11.72
N ALA A 247 10.81 -0.43 11.35
CA ALA A 247 10.23 0.61 12.17
C ALA A 247 9.50 1.64 11.30
N GLY A 248 8.36 2.09 11.79
CA GLY A 248 7.57 3.13 11.15
C GLY A 248 7.09 4.17 12.14
N THR A 249 6.99 5.40 11.69
CA THR A 249 6.47 6.49 12.50
C THR A 249 5.45 7.32 11.74
N LEU A 250 4.48 7.84 12.48
CA LEU A 250 3.50 8.77 11.96
C LEU A 250 4.03 10.20 12.01
N ALA A 251 3.68 10.98 11.03
CA ALA A 251 4.05 12.39 10.90
C ALA A 251 2.88 13.22 10.38
N THR A 252 3.01 14.54 10.54
CA THR A 252 2.19 15.54 9.88
C THR A 252 3.09 16.65 9.39
N LYS A 253 2.62 17.52 8.50
CA LYS A 253 3.39 18.72 8.10
C LYS A 253 3.83 19.57 9.28
N LYS A 254 3.01 19.63 10.35
CA LYS A 254 3.33 20.38 11.59
C LYS A 254 4.27 19.63 12.54
N ARG A 255 4.33 18.31 12.45
CA ARG A 255 5.17 17.41 13.24
C ARG A 255 5.87 16.44 12.30
N PRO A 256 6.85 16.90 11.51
CA PRO A 256 7.56 16.06 10.58
C PRO A 256 8.40 15.01 11.31
N ALA A 257 8.52 13.84 10.70
CA ALA A 257 9.47 12.83 11.13
C ALA A 257 10.85 13.17 10.57
N ASN A 258 11.59 14.03 11.27
CA ASN A 258 12.96 14.39 10.90
C ASN A 258 13.93 13.32 11.41
N ILE A 259 13.92 12.14 10.76
CA ILE A 259 14.70 10.99 11.17
C ILE A 259 15.37 10.31 9.96
N ASN A 260 16.51 9.70 10.23
CA ASN A 260 17.09 8.75 9.29
C ASN A 260 16.43 7.38 9.53
N LEU A 261 15.56 7.00 8.59
CA LEU A 261 14.77 5.76 8.69
C LEU A 261 15.66 4.51 8.77
N ARG A 262 16.77 4.48 8.03
CA ARG A 262 17.72 3.38 8.06
C ARG A 262 18.34 3.22 9.45
N LYS A 263 18.85 4.32 10.02
CA LYS A 263 19.39 4.32 11.40
C LYS A 263 18.34 3.91 12.42
N LEU A 264 17.08 4.35 12.26
CA LEU A 264 16.00 3.96 13.14
C LEU A 264 15.77 2.43 13.11
N THR A 265 15.77 1.83 11.91
CA THR A 265 15.64 0.37 11.76
C THR A 265 16.85 -0.37 12.33
N GLU A 266 18.07 0.12 12.09
CA GLU A 266 19.30 -0.46 12.63
C GLU A 266 19.31 -0.42 14.17
N GLU A 267 18.93 0.71 14.77
CA GLU A 267 18.84 0.86 16.21
C GLU A 267 17.76 -0.04 16.83
N TYR A 268 16.59 -0.11 16.19
CA TYR A 268 15.54 -1.01 16.63
C TYR A 268 15.99 -2.49 16.56
N ALA A 269 16.59 -2.89 15.45
CA ALA A 269 17.11 -4.25 15.29
C ALA A 269 18.21 -4.57 16.31
N ARG A 270 19.10 -3.60 16.60
CA ARG A 270 20.13 -3.74 17.65
C ARG A 270 19.50 -4.03 19.01
N GLN A 271 18.40 -3.33 19.37
CA GLN A 271 17.67 -3.55 20.62
C GLN A 271 16.97 -4.91 20.69
N ARG A 272 16.66 -5.52 19.56
CA ARG A 272 15.96 -6.82 19.46
C ARG A 272 16.90 -7.98 19.15
N ARG A 273 18.20 -7.69 18.96
CA ARG A 273 19.19 -8.67 18.48
C ARG A 273 19.21 -9.93 19.32
N ASP A 274 19.32 -9.77 20.64
CA ASP A 274 19.47 -10.93 21.55
C ASP A 274 18.14 -11.69 21.69
N GLU A 275 17.01 -10.99 21.78
CA GLU A 275 15.68 -11.59 21.89
C GLU A 275 15.33 -12.46 20.68
N TRP A 276 15.66 -11.98 19.48
CA TRP A 276 15.35 -12.64 18.22
C TRP A 276 16.54 -13.37 17.61
N GLN A 277 17.71 -13.31 18.23
CA GLN A 277 18.98 -13.83 17.70
C GLN A 277 19.20 -13.41 16.25
N LEU A 278 19.04 -12.10 15.99
CA LEU A 278 19.08 -11.54 14.63
C LEU A 278 20.49 -11.63 14.05
N GLY A 279 20.60 -12.17 12.86
CA GLY A 279 21.78 -12.09 12.02
C GLY A 279 22.02 -10.68 11.44
N GLU A 280 22.79 -10.62 10.36
CA GLU A 280 23.03 -9.35 9.65
C GLU A 280 21.78 -8.87 8.95
N LEU A 281 21.61 -7.53 8.92
CA LEU A 281 20.50 -6.88 8.24
C LEU A 281 20.80 -6.70 6.75
N THR A 282 19.91 -7.16 5.93
CA THR A 282 20.00 -7.08 4.46
C THR A 282 18.72 -6.50 3.86
N GLY A 283 18.70 -6.20 2.57
CA GLY A 283 17.48 -5.83 1.85
C GLY A 283 16.80 -4.58 2.39
N TYR A 284 17.53 -3.52 2.74
CA TYR A 284 16.95 -2.29 3.23
C TYR A 284 16.00 -1.65 2.23
N GLY A 285 14.82 -1.29 2.70
CA GLY A 285 13.84 -0.54 1.93
C GLY A 285 13.09 0.47 2.79
N SER A 286 12.71 1.61 2.21
CA SER A 286 11.91 2.62 2.88
C SER A 286 10.83 3.18 1.96
N ALA A 287 9.69 3.58 2.54
CA ALA A 287 8.60 4.15 1.80
C ALA A 287 7.87 5.24 2.60
N PRO A 288 7.42 6.31 1.93
CA PRO A 288 6.38 7.18 2.45
C PRO A 288 5.02 6.51 2.26
N LEU A 289 4.12 6.71 3.22
CA LEU A 289 2.80 6.08 3.28
C LEU A 289 1.72 7.18 3.25
N PRO A 290 1.10 7.45 2.10
CA PRO A 290 -0.08 8.31 2.03
C PRO A 290 -1.27 7.57 2.62
N MET A 291 -1.75 8.03 3.79
CA MET A 291 -2.71 7.31 4.61
C MET A 291 -4.10 7.91 4.58
N GLY A 292 -5.11 7.07 4.82
CA GLY A 292 -6.47 7.46 5.14
C GLY A 292 -7.16 8.29 4.05
N GLY A 293 -6.90 8.01 2.77
CA GLY A 293 -7.46 8.75 1.66
C GLY A 293 -7.05 10.23 1.65
N ALA A 294 -5.86 10.59 2.18
CA ALA A 294 -5.33 11.96 2.16
C ALA A 294 -4.83 12.35 0.75
N VAL A 295 -5.60 12.02 -0.25
CA VAL A 295 -5.31 12.22 -1.67
C VAL A 295 -6.56 12.75 -2.35
N SER A 296 -6.41 13.76 -3.20
CA SER A 296 -7.45 14.22 -4.13
C SER A 296 -7.03 14.00 -5.58
N GLY A 297 -8.00 14.12 -6.50
CA GLY A 297 -7.77 13.77 -7.90
C GLY A 297 -7.58 12.26 -8.06
N VAL A 298 -8.47 11.47 -7.45
CA VAL A 298 -8.41 10.00 -7.47
C VAL A 298 -9.11 9.39 -8.68
N ALA A 299 -9.76 10.21 -9.51
CA ALA A 299 -10.40 9.78 -10.74
C ALA A 299 -10.51 10.91 -11.77
N GLY A 300 -10.69 10.54 -13.01
CA GLY A 300 -11.09 11.39 -14.13
C GLY A 300 -12.11 10.68 -15.01
N LYS A 301 -12.33 11.17 -16.22
CA LYS A 301 -13.40 10.68 -17.09
C LYS A 301 -13.35 9.17 -17.31
N ASN A 302 -12.17 8.60 -17.51
CA ASN A 302 -11.99 7.17 -17.81
C ASN A 302 -10.80 6.54 -17.09
N TRP A 303 -10.38 7.12 -15.97
CA TRP A 303 -9.31 6.55 -15.16
C TRP A 303 -9.62 6.68 -13.67
N VAL A 304 -9.05 5.76 -12.89
CA VAL A 304 -9.19 5.68 -11.43
C VAL A 304 -7.86 5.36 -10.77
N LEU A 305 -7.64 5.88 -9.54
CA LEU A 305 -6.52 5.50 -8.69
C LEU A 305 -6.98 4.49 -7.64
N ILE A 306 -6.11 3.50 -7.33
CA ILE A 306 -6.37 2.46 -6.31
C ILE A 306 -5.17 2.28 -5.35
N GLY A 307 -5.39 1.58 -4.27
CA GLY A 307 -4.36 1.25 -3.27
C GLY A 307 -3.61 2.48 -2.74
N ASP A 308 -2.31 2.36 -2.60
CA ASP A 308 -1.45 3.46 -2.11
C ASP A 308 -1.52 4.70 -3.01
N ALA A 309 -1.78 4.54 -4.31
CA ALA A 309 -1.92 5.67 -5.23
C ALA A 309 -3.14 6.52 -4.87
N ALA A 310 -4.22 5.92 -4.40
CA ALA A 310 -5.38 6.61 -3.86
C ALA A 310 -5.24 6.97 -2.36
N GLY A 311 -4.11 6.60 -1.71
CA GLY A 311 -3.91 6.82 -0.28
C GLY A 311 -4.70 5.86 0.60
N CYS A 312 -5.04 4.67 0.07
CA CYS A 312 -5.75 3.62 0.81
C CYS A 312 -4.76 2.83 1.68
N ILE A 313 -4.24 3.48 2.71
CA ILE A 313 -3.39 2.90 3.75
C ILE A 313 -3.99 3.25 5.11
N ASN A 314 -4.06 2.29 6.01
CA ASN A 314 -4.60 2.49 7.35
C ASN A 314 -3.78 3.52 8.15
N PRO A 315 -4.41 4.62 8.64
CA PRO A 315 -3.70 5.65 9.40
C PRO A 315 -3.17 5.23 10.77
N LEU A 316 -3.57 4.07 11.29
CA LEU A 316 -3.24 3.64 12.64
C LEU A 316 -2.10 2.61 12.69
N ASN A 317 -2.01 1.74 11.67
CA ASN A 317 -1.03 0.66 11.64
C ASN A 317 -0.16 0.63 10.38
N GLY A 318 -0.50 1.41 9.33
CA GLY A 318 0.27 1.45 8.08
C GLY A 318 -0.01 0.29 7.13
N GLU A 319 -1.02 -0.54 7.40
CA GLU A 319 -1.44 -1.62 6.52
C GLU A 319 -2.00 -1.08 5.20
N GLY A 320 -1.67 -1.74 4.09
CA GLY A 320 -2.08 -1.30 2.76
C GLY A 320 -2.25 -2.45 1.76
N ILE A 321 -1.79 -3.67 2.04
CA ILE A 321 -1.93 -4.80 1.10
C ILE A 321 -3.40 -5.20 0.97
N ASP A 322 -4.12 -5.32 2.08
CA ASP A 322 -5.56 -5.59 2.12
C ASP A 322 -6.36 -4.56 1.33
N TYR A 323 -6.15 -3.27 1.62
CA TYR A 323 -6.80 -2.18 0.89
C TYR A 323 -6.42 -2.17 -0.60
N ALA A 324 -5.18 -2.51 -0.95
CA ALA A 324 -4.77 -2.57 -2.33
C ALA A 324 -5.51 -3.68 -3.09
N LEU A 325 -5.57 -4.89 -2.53
CA LEU A 325 -6.31 -6.03 -3.11
C LEU A 325 -7.80 -5.70 -3.26
N GLU A 326 -8.42 -5.19 -2.19
CA GLU A 326 -9.83 -4.83 -2.14
C GLU A 326 -10.18 -3.70 -3.12
N THR A 327 -9.40 -2.61 -3.17
CA THR A 327 -9.64 -1.53 -4.14
C THR A 327 -9.40 -1.96 -5.58
N GLY A 328 -8.53 -2.95 -5.81
CA GLY A 328 -8.37 -3.58 -7.12
C GLY A 328 -9.64 -4.28 -7.57
N ARG A 329 -10.25 -5.08 -6.69
CA ARG A 329 -11.55 -5.74 -6.92
C ARG A 329 -12.66 -4.71 -7.14
N LEU A 330 -12.81 -3.76 -6.22
CA LEU A 330 -13.84 -2.71 -6.30
C LEU A 330 -13.73 -1.90 -7.60
N ALA A 331 -12.51 -1.56 -8.04
CA ALA A 331 -12.31 -0.85 -9.30
C ALA A 331 -12.72 -1.70 -10.49
N ALA A 332 -12.38 -2.98 -10.53
CA ALA A 332 -12.79 -3.88 -11.60
C ALA A 332 -14.32 -4.00 -11.67
N GLU A 333 -14.99 -4.23 -10.54
CA GLU A 333 -16.44 -4.29 -10.43
C GLU A 333 -17.08 -2.98 -10.91
N HIS A 334 -16.58 -1.84 -10.45
CA HIS A 334 -17.08 -0.52 -10.82
C HIS A 334 -16.94 -0.21 -12.32
N LEU A 335 -15.78 -0.55 -12.91
CA LEU A 335 -15.57 -0.37 -14.35
C LEU A 335 -16.49 -1.24 -15.19
N ILE A 336 -16.77 -2.46 -14.76
CA ILE A 336 -17.71 -3.37 -15.45
C ILE A 336 -19.16 -2.84 -15.35
N GLU A 337 -19.59 -2.47 -14.15
CA GLU A 337 -20.94 -1.94 -13.89
C GLU A 337 -21.21 -0.66 -14.69
N ARG A 338 -20.26 0.28 -14.68
CA ARG A 338 -20.42 1.59 -15.34
C ARG A 338 -20.22 1.53 -16.85
N GLY A 339 -19.46 0.55 -17.33
CA GLY A 339 -19.12 0.40 -18.74
C GLY A 339 -18.05 1.38 -19.24
N PRO A 340 -17.54 1.15 -20.47
CA PRO A 340 -16.32 1.80 -20.98
C PRO A 340 -16.49 3.27 -21.37
N LEU A 341 -17.71 3.77 -21.44
CA LEU A 341 -18.03 5.15 -21.84
C LEU A 341 -18.45 6.04 -20.65
N ALA A 342 -18.56 5.49 -19.45
CA ALA A 342 -18.99 6.22 -18.28
C ALA A 342 -17.94 7.24 -17.83
N ASP A 343 -18.42 8.38 -17.33
CA ASP A 343 -17.58 9.36 -16.63
C ASP A 343 -17.37 8.90 -15.16
N LEU A 344 -16.13 8.61 -14.81
CA LEU A 344 -15.75 8.07 -13.49
C LEU A 344 -15.38 9.16 -12.49
N THR A 345 -15.33 10.43 -12.91
CA THR A 345 -14.81 11.57 -12.12
C THR A 345 -15.48 11.70 -10.76
N ALA A 346 -16.79 11.50 -10.68
CA ALA A 346 -17.55 11.58 -9.44
C ALA A 346 -17.85 10.21 -8.83
N SER A 347 -18.07 9.19 -9.67
CA SER A 347 -18.55 7.88 -9.19
C SER A 347 -17.49 7.11 -8.42
N TRP A 348 -16.22 7.12 -8.87
CA TRP A 348 -15.16 6.38 -8.18
C TRP A 348 -14.78 6.98 -6.81
N PRO A 349 -14.58 8.31 -6.66
CA PRO A 349 -14.41 8.89 -5.32
C PRO A 349 -15.55 8.57 -4.36
N SER A 350 -16.81 8.46 -4.86
CA SER A 350 -17.95 8.05 -4.02
C SER A 350 -17.81 6.61 -3.54
N VAL A 351 -17.40 5.66 -4.40
CA VAL A 351 -17.14 4.27 -4.00
C VAL A 351 -16.11 4.22 -2.88
N LEU A 352 -14.97 4.90 -3.04
CA LEU A 352 -13.92 4.94 -2.02
C LEU A 352 -14.40 5.61 -0.72
N TYR A 353 -15.20 6.65 -0.84
CA TYR A 353 -15.73 7.38 0.31
C TYR A 353 -16.76 6.55 1.07
N ASP A 354 -17.67 5.85 0.38
CA ASP A 354 -18.69 5.03 0.99
C ASP A 354 -18.07 3.83 1.71
N GLU A 355 -17.00 3.25 1.13
CA GLU A 355 -16.31 2.10 1.73
C GLU A 355 -15.43 2.50 2.92
N TYR A 356 -14.61 3.55 2.78
CA TYR A 356 -13.54 3.83 3.74
C TYR A 356 -13.70 5.16 4.48
N GLY A 357 -14.57 6.06 4.02
CA GLY A 357 -14.61 7.45 4.49
C GLY A 357 -14.79 7.59 5.99
N GLU A 358 -15.74 6.87 6.60
CA GLU A 358 -16.00 6.91 8.05
C GLU A 358 -14.78 6.43 8.84
N ALA A 359 -14.23 5.26 8.48
CA ALA A 359 -13.08 4.66 9.15
C ALA A 359 -11.83 5.53 9.00
N PHE A 360 -11.56 6.03 7.80
CA PHE A 360 -10.38 6.86 7.53
C PHE A 360 -10.46 8.23 8.21
N SER A 361 -11.63 8.84 8.28
CA SER A 361 -11.80 10.11 8.97
C SER A 361 -11.41 10.02 10.44
N ILE A 362 -11.99 9.07 11.19
CA ILE A 362 -11.65 8.91 12.61
C ILE A 362 -10.22 8.40 12.82
N ALA A 363 -9.74 7.48 11.97
CA ALA A 363 -8.39 6.96 12.06
C ALA A 363 -7.31 8.04 11.84
N ARG A 364 -7.53 9.01 10.94
CA ARG A 364 -6.66 10.18 10.77
C ARG A 364 -6.55 11.01 12.06
N ARG A 365 -7.67 11.25 12.76
CA ARG A 365 -7.68 12.03 14.01
C ARG A 365 -6.94 11.31 15.11
N LEU A 366 -7.18 10.00 15.26
CA LEU A 366 -6.46 9.17 16.22
C LEU A 366 -4.97 9.10 15.86
N GLY A 367 -4.62 8.93 14.58
CA GLY A 367 -3.24 8.97 14.10
C GLY A 367 -2.52 10.28 14.44
N ILE A 368 -3.17 11.44 14.26
CA ILE A 368 -2.63 12.75 14.67
C ILE A 368 -2.35 12.79 16.18
N LEU A 369 -3.22 12.21 17.02
CA LEU A 369 -2.99 12.14 18.46
C LEU A 369 -1.75 11.29 18.80
N ILE A 370 -1.58 10.17 18.12
CA ILE A 370 -0.42 9.28 18.30
C ILE A 370 0.91 9.99 17.95
N THR A 371 0.92 10.98 17.04
CA THR A 371 2.15 11.77 16.77
C THR A 371 2.60 12.62 17.95
N SER A 372 1.83 12.72 19.02
CA SER A 372 2.17 13.48 20.21
C SER A 372 2.84 12.59 21.27
N GLU A 373 4.13 12.81 21.50
CA GLU A 373 4.87 12.09 22.54
C GLU A 373 4.18 12.17 23.92
N ARG A 374 3.63 13.35 24.27
CA ARG A 374 2.92 13.55 25.53
C ARG A 374 1.70 12.66 25.65
N ILE A 375 0.92 12.54 24.57
CA ILE A 375 -0.27 11.67 24.55
C ILE A 375 0.14 10.21 24.64
N MET A 376 1.17 9.79 23.91
CA MET A 376 1.67 8.43 23.95
C MET A 376 2.18 8.04 25.35
N LYS A 377 2.93 8.91 26.02
CA LYS A 377 3.39 8.68 27.40
C LYS A 377 2.26 8.55 28.41
N MET A 378 1.13 9.23 28.19
CA MET A 378 -0.05 9.14 29.07
C MET A 378 -0.93 7.93 28.78
N SER A 379 -1.27 7.71 27.50
CA SER A 379 -2.24 6.70 27.09
C SER A 379 -1.66 5.29 26.98
N GLY A 380 -0.38 5.18 26.58
CA GLY A 380 0.27 3.89 26.36
C GLY A 380 0.28 2.99 27.60
N PRO A 381 0.74 3.47 28.79
CA PRO A 381 0.69 2.66 30.02
C PRO A 381 -0.72 2.22 30.40
N ILE A 382 -1.73 3.06 30.19
CA ILE A 382 -3.14 2.76 30.48
C ILE A 382 -3.63 1.65 29.54
N GLY A 383 -3.41 1.82 28.23
CA GLY A 383 -3.78 0.83 27.22
C GLY A 383 -3.17 -0.53 27.51
N MET A 384 -1.85 -0.59 27.70
CA MET A 384 -1.12 -1.83 27.95
C MET A 384 -1.50 -2.54 29.27
N ARG A 385 -2.08 -1.83 30.24
CA ARG A 385 -2.59 -2.39 31.51
C ARG A 385 -4.06 -2.80 31.45
N THR A 386 -4.76 -2.49 30.35
CA THR A 386 -6.19 -2.76 30.20
C THR A 386 -6.44 -3.67 28.99
N PRO A 387 -6.31 -5.01 29.12
CA PRO A 387 -6.42 -5.94 28.01
C PRO A 387 -7.72 -5.82 27.20
N GLY A 388 -8.85 -5.49 27.84
CA GLY A 388 -10.11 -5.27 27.16
C GLY A 388 -10.08 -4.08 26.20
N VAL A 389 -9.47 -2.97 26.62
CA VAL A 389 -9.27 -1.78 25.76
C VAL A 389 -8.33 -2.12 24.60
N MET A 390 -7.24 -2.84 24.87
CA MET A 390 -6.28 -3.23 23.81
C MET A 390 -6.90 -4.20 22.80
N LYS A 391 -7.78 -5.11 23.21
CA LYS A 391 -8.52 -5.98 22.26
C LYS A 391 -9.42 -5.15 21.32
N VAL A 392 -10.11 -4.15 21.84
CA VAL A 392 -10.92 -3.24 21.02
C VAL A 392 -10.02 -2.40 20.10
N ALA A 393 -8.96 -1.82 20.65
CA ALA A 393 -7.99 -1.04 19.85
C ALA A 393 -7.37 -1.88 18.73
N PHE A 394 -6.96 -3.11 19.05
CA PHE A 394 -6.39 -4.05 18.07
C PHE A 394 -7.36 -4.38 16.94
N ARG A 395 -8.65 -4.64 17.28
CA ARG A 395 -9.69 -4.90 16.28
C ARG A 395 -9.90 -3.72 15.32
N VAL A 396 -9.93 -2.51 15.86
CA VAL A 396 -10.10 -1.29 15.06
C VAL A 396 -8.84 -0.96 14.26
N MET A 397 -7.68 -1.01 14.90
CA MET A 397 -6.39 -0.70 14.26
C MET A 397 -6.01 -1.74 13.20
N GLY A 398 -6.33 -3.02 13.44
CA GLY A 398 -6.04 -4.11 12.52
C GLY A 398 -7.06 -4.26 11.38
N ASN A 399 -7.93 -3.27 11.15
CA ASN A 399 -8.95 -3.32 10.09
C ASN A 399 -9.86 -4.56 10.15
N LEU A 400 -10.19 -5.03 11.37
CA LEU A 400 -10.94 -6.26 11.60
C LEU A 400 -12.46 -6.04 11.80
N VAL A 401 -12.93 -4.82 11.58
CA VAL A 401 -14.37 -4.48 11.57
C VAL A 401 -14.86 -4.55 10.13
N THR A 402 -15.83 -5.42 9.89
CA THR A 402 -16.44 -5.61 8.57
C THR A 402 -17.86 -5.02 8.50
N PRO A 403 -18.43 -4.81 7.31
CA PRO A 403 -19.81 -4.33 7.15
C PRO A 403 -20.87 -5.23 7.83
N GLU A 404 -20.61 -6.53 7.95
CA GLU A 404 -21.51 -7.53 8.56
C GLU A 404 -21.55 -7.45 10.09
N ASP A 405 -20.52 -6.89 10.72
CA ASP A 405 -20.43 -6.79 12.18
C ASP A 405 -21.54 -5.93 12.77
N ARG A 406 -22.28 -6.46 13.74
CA ARG A 406 -23.42 -5.81 14.42
C ARG A 406 -23.19 -5.58 15.91
N ASP A 407 -22.04 -5.93 16.43
CA ASP A 407 -21.71 -5.78 17.84
C ASP A 407 -21.48 -4.31 18.26
N VAL A 408 -21.29 -4.11 19.57
CA VAL A 408 -21.13 -2.76 20.16
C VAL A 408 -19.90 -2.04 19.63
N VAL A 409 -18.78 -2.75 19.42
CA VAL A 409 -17.53 -2.15 18.93
C VAL A 409 -17.72 -1.62 17.51
N ALA A 410 -18.29 -2.43 16.62
CA ALA A 410 -18.53 -2.05 15.23
C ALA A 410 -19.51 -0.86 15.13
N ARG A 411 -20.61 -0.88 15.93
CA ARG A 411 -21.56 0.24 15.97
C ARG A 411 -20.93 1.52 16.49
N ALA A 412 -20.18 1.43 17.59
CA ALA A 412 -19.49 2.58 18.16
C ALA A 412 -18.46 3.17 17.17
N TRP A 413 -17.69 2.30 16.50
CA TRP A 413 -16.70 2.71 15.50
C TRP A 413 -17.33 3.46 14.33
N ARG A 414 -18.40 2.93 13.73
CA ARG A 414 -19.13 3.60 12.63
C ARG A 414 -19.76 4.91 13.08
N THR A 415 -20.39 4.94 14.26
CA THR A 415 -20.98 6.19 14.79
C THR A 415 -19.92 7.26 15.02
N ALA A 416 -18.78 6.89 15.59
CA ALA A 416 -17.65 7.80 15.75
C ALA A 416 -17.07 8.25 14.42
N GLY A 417 -17.03 7.37 13.42
CA GLY A 417 -16.63 7.68 12.05
C GLY A 417 -17.54 8.70 11.40
N LYS A 418 -18.87 8.49 11.46
CA LYS A 418 -19.88 9.44 10.97
C LYS A 418 -19.74 10.82 11.61
N LEU A 419 -19.59 10.86 12.92
CA LEU A 419 -19.38 12.11 13.64
C LEU A 419 -18.05 12.76 13.24
N SER A 420 -16.99 11.98 13.08
CA SER A 420 -15.69 12.47 12.62
C SER A 420 -15.78 13.15 11.24
N LEU A 421 -16.49 12.55 10.30
CA LEU A 421 -16.70 13.09 8.95
C LEU A 421 -17.34 14.48 8.95
N THR A 422 -18.27 14.77 9.88
CA THR A 422 -18.90 16.11 9.98
C THR A 422 -17.91 17.19 10.40
N LEU A 423 -16.81 16.79 11.03
CA LEU A 423 -15.77 17.69 11.52
C LEU A 423 -14.58 17.80 10.56
N ASP A 424 -14.58 17.08 9.46
CA ASP A 424 -13.48 17.09 8.51
C ASP A 424 -13.50 18.34 7.64
N ARG A 425 -12.40 19.11 7.68
CA ARG A 425 -12.17 20.22 6.76
C ARG A 425 -11.94 19.75 5.33
N ARG A 426 -11.34 18.56 5.19
CA ARG A 426 -11.12 17.88 3.93
C ARG A 426 -11.50 16.41 4.11
N ARG A 427 -12.54 16.00 3.42
CA ARG A 427 -12.99 14.60 3.46
C ARG A 427 -11.97 13.68 2.81
N PRO A 428 -11.93 12.38 3.20
CA PRO A 428 -11.14 11.38 2.46
C PRO A 428 -11.48 11.40 0.97
N PHE A 429 -10.44 11.31 0.13
CA PHE A 429 -10.52 11.27 -1.35
C PHE A 429 -11.01 12.56 -2.06
N HIS A 430 -11.11 13.71 -1.34
CA HIS A 430 -11.60 14.99 -1.86
C HIS A 430 -10.59 16.12 -1.67
#